data_9b18b0333f3fb2c9c2703fec18935e0e
#
_entry.id   9b18b0333f3fb2c9c2703fec18935e0e
#
_cell.length_a   1.000
_cell.length_b   1.000
_cell.length_c   1.000
_cell.angle_alpha   90.00
_cell.angle_beta   90.00
_cell.angle_gamma   90.00
#
_symmetry.space_group_name_H-M   'P 1'
#
loop_
_entity.id
_entity.type
_entity.pdbx_description
1 polymer ?
#
loop_
_entity_poly.entity_id
_entity_poly.type
_entity_poly.pdbx_seq_one_letter_code
_entity_poly.pdbx_strand_id
1 'polypeptide(L)'
;MKIFLTSANGAAEAIKRGRGTLLISKKSTRTKNLERLANENGVPIRRVAENTLSRLTGSMRNRGYALETSEQRKNSAIKSLKDIESAIKDNSLVLLLDGITDPQNLGAVVRAAEQFRALAVIVPRRRSAGGDANSLSRTSAGAVEWVPLLEVSNIARTLDELKNMGFWIWGSDTEGTNVREIDLKGQIALVMGREGRGLHRLVKENCDGLLRIPVRGRLDSLNVATAAGILMYEVRRQQEMYASS
;
A
#
# COMPACT_ATOMS: atom_id res chain seq x y z
N MET A 1 18.99 9.27 -5.00
CA MET A 1 19.32 7.85 -4.71
C MET A 1 18.77 7.02 -5.87
N LYS A 2 19.52 6.07 -6.41
CA LYS A 2 19.05 5.21 -7.50
C LYS A 2 18.07 4.17 -6.94
N ILE A 3 16.92 4.03 -7.57
CA ILE A 3 15.89 3.04 -7.23
C ILE A 3 15.80 2.03 -8.36
N PHE A 4 15.59 0.76 -8.03
CA PHE A 4 15.47 -0.32 -9.02
C PHE A 4 14.09 -0.97 -8.93
N LEU A 5 13.26 -0.77 -9.98
CA LEU A 5 11.97 -1.39 -10.11
C LEU A 5 12.12 -2.79 -10.70
N THR A 6 11.76 -3.81 -9.94
CA THR A 6 11.86 -5.23 -10.36
C THR A 6 10.50 -5.86 -10.67
N SER A 7 9.39 -5.16 -10.36
CA SER A 7 8.06 -5.59 -10.76
C SER A 7 7.78 -5.26 -12.23
N ALA A 8 7.12 -6.18 -12.97
CA ALA A 8 6.84 -5.97 -14.39
C ALA A 8 5.91 -4.78 -14.61
N ASN A 9 4.89 -4.65 -13.77
CA ASN A 9 3.90 -3.57 -13.88
C ASN A 9 4.53 -2.21 -13.53
N GLY A 10 5.30 -2.12 -12.42
CA GLY A 10 5.98 -0.89 -12.04
C GLY A 10 7.01 -0.43 -13.08
N ALA A 11 7.81 -1.37 -13.62
CA ALA A 11 8.74 -1.05 -14.69
C ALA A 11 8.00 -0.59 -15.97
N ALA A 12 6.92 -1.29 -16.38
CA ALA A 12 6.14 -0.93 -17.55
C ALA A 12 5.50 0.46 -17.44
N GLU A 13 4.93 0.78 -16.29
CA GLU A 13 4.32 2.10 -16.05
C GLU A 13 5.34 3.23 -16.05
N ALA A 14 6.50 3.04 -15.42
CA ALA A 14 7.56 4.04 -15.46
C ALA A 14 8.11 4.24 -16.89
N ILE A 15 8.26 3.15 -17.66
CA ILE A 15 8.65 3.18 -19.07
C ILE A 15 7.63 3.96 -19.92
N LYS A 16 6.32 3.70 -19.78
CA LYS A 16 5.27 4.46 -20.49
C LYS A 16 5.32 5.96 -20.24
N ARG A 17 5.88 6.38 -19.12
CA ARG A 17 6.10 7.78 -18.76
C ARG A 17 7.45 8.34 -19.25
N GLY A 18 8.20 7.59 -20.05
CA GLY A 18 9.50 7.98 -20.56
C GLY A 18 10.60 8.04 -19.48
N ARG A 19 10.49 7.26 -18.39
CA ARG A 19 11.34 7.43 -17.21
C ARG A 19 12.28 6.26 -16.97
N GLY A 20 13.50 6.58 -16.52
CA GLY A 20 14.50 5.62 -16.07
C GLY A 20 15.37 5.05 -17.18
N THR A 21 16.10 3.99 -16.86
CA THR A 21 16.93 3.18 -17.77
C THR A 21 16.62 1.71 -17.54
N LEU A 22 16.18 1.02 -18.57
CA LEU A 22 15.88 -0.41 -18.48
C LEU A 22 17.17 -1.23 -18.50
N LEU A 23 17.46 -1.93 -17.39
CA LEU A 23 18.57 -2.86 -17.27
C LEU A 23 18.08 -4.27 -17.61
N ILE A 24 18.80 -4.99 -18.47
CA ILE A 24 18.46 -6.36 -18.88
C ILE A 24 19.69 -7.25 -18.78
N SER A 25 19.56 -8.39 -18.07
CA SER A 25 20.61 -9.40 -17.97
C SER A 25 20.29 -10.67 -18.74
N LYS A 26 19.00 -10.97 -18.98
CA LYS A 26 18.57 -12.22 -19.64
C LYS A 26 17.44 -11.97 -20.63
N LYS A 27 17.47 -12.64 -21.78
CA LYS A 27 16.38 -12.61 -22.76
C LYS A 27 15.24 -13.53 -22.30
N SER A 28 14.02 -13.02 -22.27
CA SER A 28 12.78 -13.74 -22.00
C SER A 28 11.62 -13.05 -22.72
N THR A 29 10.47 -13.68 -22.83
CA THR A 29 9.26 -13.03 -23.37
C THR A 29 8.94 -11.73 -22.66
N ARG A 30 9.10 -11.71 -21.32
CA ARG A 30 8.83 -10.53 -20.49
C ARG A 30 9.83 -9.41 -20.75
N THR A 31 11.13 -9.71 -20.87
CA THR A 31 12.14 -8.70 -21.18
C THR A 31 11.98 -8.15 -22.60
N LYS A 32 11.58 -8.98 -23.58
CA LYS A 32 11.25 -8.51 -24.93
C LYS A 32 10.09 -7.50 -24.94
N ASN A 33 9.04 -7.77 -24.14
CA ASN A 33 7.90 -6.84 -24.03
C ASN A 33 8.32 -5.51 -23.40
N LEU A 34 9.16 -5.53 -22.35
CA LEU A 34 9.69 -4.31 -21.75
C LEU A 34 10.66 -3.57 -22.68
N GLU A 35 11.50 -4.29 -23.44
CA GLU A 35 12.37 -3.69 -24.48
C GLU A 35 11.55 -2.96 -25.53
N ARG A 36 10.50 -3.60 -26.07
CA ARG A 36 9.60 -2.95 -27.03
C ARG A 36 8.99 -1.69 -26.44
N LEU A 37 8.43 -1.79 -25.24
CA LEU A 37 7.80 -0.65 -24.57
C LEU A 37 8.80 0.48 -24.30
N ALA A 38 10.05 0.15 -23.93
CA ALA A 38 11.12 1.12 -23.73
C ALA A 38 11.48 1.86 -25.00
N ASN A 39 11.61 1.14 -26.13
CA ASN A 39 11.88 1.75 -27.44
C ASN A 39 10.74 2.68 -27.89
N GLU A 40 9.47 2.24 -27.71
CA GLU A 40 8.27 3.03 -28.04
C GLU A 40 8.19 4.34 -27.24
N ASN A 41 8.74 4.36 -26.03
CA ASN A 41 8.67 5.53 -25.12
C ASN A 41 10.01 6.25 -24.93
N GLY A 42 11.03 5.95 -25.74
CA GLY A 42 12.33 6.63 -25.70
C GLY A 42 13.14 6.36 -24.43
N VAL A 43 12.88 5.24 -23.72
CA VAL A 43 13.59 4.88 -22.49
C VAL A 43 14.88 4.13 -22.83
N PRO A 44 16.06 4.59 -22.36
CA PRO A 44 17.32 3.93 -22.60
C PRO A 44 17.34 2.48 -22.09
N ILE A 45 17.96 1.59 -22.88
CA ILE A 45 18.14 0.17 -22.53
C ILE A 45 19.64 -0.09 -22.33
N ARG A 46 20.00 -0.70 -21.22
CA ARG A 46 21.37 -1.11 -20.91
C ARG A 46 21.43 -2.60 -20.59
N ARG A 47 22.27 -3.34 -21.31
CA ARG A 47 22.54 -4.74 -21.00
C ARG A 47 23.60 -4.85 -19.91
N VAL A 48 23.35 -5.70 -18.92
CA VAL A 48 24.21 -5.91 -17.76
C VAL A 48 24.36 -7.40 -17.49
N ALA A 49 25.45 -7.80 -16.83
CA ALA A 49 25.62 -9.17 -16.38
C ALA A 49 24.63 -9.51 -15.24
N GLU A 50 24.24 -10.76 -15.11
CA GLU A 50 23.26 -11.21 -14.11
C GLU A 50 23.72 -10.94 -12.66
N ASN A 51 25.01 -11.14 -12.39
CA ASN A 51 25.61 -10.80 -11.09
C ASN A 51 25.56 -9.29 -10.80
N THR A 52 25.74 -8.45 -11.81
CA THR A 52 25.62 -7.00 -11.68
C THR A 52 24.17 -6.60 -11.38
N LEU A 53 23.19 -7.19 -12.08
CA LEU A 53 21.78 -6.94 -11.84
C LEU A 53 21.37 -7.36 -10.42
N SER A 54 21.81 -8.56 -9.97
CA SER A 54 21.55 -9.06 -8.62
C SER A 54 22.12 -8.15 -7.54
N ARG A 55 23.35 -7.65 -7.73
CA ARG A 55 23.97 -6.70 -6.81
C ARG A 55 23.23 -5.36 -6.75
N LEU A 56 22.83 -4.82 -7.88
CA LEU A 56 22.11 -3.55 -7.97
C LEU A 56 20.71 -3.63 -7.35
N THR A 57 20.00 -4.73 -7.56
CA THR A 57 18.63 -4.92 -7.05
C THR A 57 18.58 -5.48 -5.62
N GLY A 58 19.71 -5.95 -5.09
CA GLY A 58 19.77 -6.65 -3.80
C GLY A 58 19.01 -7.99 -3.79
N SER A 59 18.74 -8.57 -4.96
CA SER A 59 17.97 -9.82 -5.10
C SER A 59 18.54 -10.72 -6.17
N MET A 60 18.78 -11.99 -5.81
CA MET A 60 19.12 -13.05 -6.76
C MET A 60 17.96 -13.48 -7.66
N ARG A 61 16.71 -13.12 -7.32
CA ARG A 61 15.49 -13.45 -8.09
C ARG A 61 14.98 -12.24 -8.91
N ASN A 62 15.86 -11.57 -9.64
CA ASN A 62 15.56 -10.34 -10.39
C ASN A 62 14.82 -10.54 -11.73
N ARG A 63 14.44 -11.77 -12.08
CA ARG A 63 13.73 -12.12 -13.33
C ARG A 63 14.42 -11.65 -14.63
N GLY A 64 15.71 -11.26 -14.57
CA GLY A 64 16.54 -10.87 -15.70
C GLY A 64 16.36 -9.42 -16.14
N TYR A 65 15.70 -8.57 -15.38
CA TYR A 65 15.56 -7.13 -15.66
C TYR A 65 15.36 -6.31 -14.38
N ALA A 66 15.66 -5.01 -14.48
CA ALA A 66 15.25 -3.97 -13.54
C ALA A 66 15.17 -2.62 -14.28
N LEU A 67 14.29 -1.74 -13.86
CA LEU A 67 14.30 -0.36 -14.32
C LEU A 67 15.04 0.50 -13.28
N GLU A 68 16.19 1.05 -13.65
CA GLU A 68 16.92 2.04 -12.86
C GLU A 68 16.24 3.40 -13.02
N THR A 69 15.79 4.01 -11.93
CA THR A 69 15.23 5.37 -11.95
C THR A 69 15.87 6.22 -10.86
N SER A 70 16.05 7.50 -11.15
CA SER A 70 16.51 8.49 -10.18
C SER A 70 15.35 9.16 -9.46
N GLU A 71 14.13 8.86 -9.85
CA GLU A 71 12.98 9.51 -9.25
C GLU A 71 12.76 9.03 -7.82
N GLN A 72 12.93 9.94 -6.91
CA GLN A 72 12.23 9.92 -5.65
C GLN A 72 10.72 9.91 -5.95
N ARG A 73 10.00 9.03 -5.26
CA ARG A 73 8.55 8.89 -5.29
C ARG A 73 7.85 10.23 -5.51
N LYS A 74 7.37 10.51 -6.73
CA LYS A 74 6.51 11.69 -6.96
C LYS A 74 5.14 11.56 -6.27
N ASN A 75 4.80 10.39 -5.75
CA ASN A 75 3.61 10.17 -4.96
C ASN A 75 3.78 10.44 -3.46
N SER A 76 4.90 10.95 -3.03
CA SER A 76 5.06 11.38 -1.65
C SER A 76 4.91 12.89 -1.49
N ALA A 77 3.84 13.46 -2.02
CA ALA A 77 3.32 14.71 -1.47
C ALA A 77 2.98 14.49 0.02
N ILE A 78 2.59 13.26 0.39
CA ILE A 78 2.24 12.87 1.76
C ILE A 78 3.43 12.15 2.40
N LYS A 79 4.12 12.85 3.29
CA LYS A 79 5.26 12.35 4.10
C LYS A 79 4.98 12.39 5.59
N SER A 80 3.92 13.07 5.99
CA SER A 80 3.52 13.30 7.37
C SER A 80 1.99 13.35 7.48
N LEU A 81 1.46 13.33 8.70
CA LEU A 81 0.04 13.53 8.96
C LEU A 81 -0.45 14.92 8.55
N LYS A 82 0.41 15.94 8.64
CA LYS A 82 0.08 17.29 8.14
C LYS A 82 -0.15 17.33 6.62
N ASP A 83 0.57 16.51 5.89
CA ASP A 83 0.36 16.41 4.44
C ASP A 83 -0.96 15.69 4.11
N ILE A 84 -1.41 14.75 4.97
CA ILE A 84 -2.75 14.15 4.87
C ILE A 84 -3.80 15.24 5.02
N GLU A 85 -3.70 16.06 6.07
CA GLU A 85 -4.62 17.16 6.33
C GLU A 85 -4.78 18.09 5.12
N SER A 86 -3.67 18.45 4.50
CA SER A 86 -3.65 19.31 3.29
C SER A 86 -4.21 18.62 2.04
N ALA A 87 -4.28 17.29 2.01
CA ALA A 87 -4.72 16.49 0.87
C ALA A 87 -6.14 15.93 1.02
N ILE A 88 -6.79 16.17 2.17
CA ILE A 88 -8.17 15.72 2.45
C ILE A 88 -9.12 16.30 1.41
N LYS A 89 -10.00 15.44 0.92
CA LYS A 89 -11.15 15.76 0.08
C LYS A 89 -12.38 15.07 0.65
N ASP A 90 -13.56 15.47 0.19
CA ASP A 90 -14.76 14.69 0.43
C ASP A 90 -14.52 13.23 0.08
N ASN A 91 -14.94 12.32 0.94
CA ASN A 91 -14.74 10.88 0.74
C ASN A 91 -13.26 10.40 0.77
N SER A 92 -12.38 11.07 1.51
CA SER A 92 -11.02 10.58 1.73
C SER A 92 -11.01 9.26 2.50
N LEU A 93 -10.15 8.33 2.05
CA LEU A 93 -9.96 7.03 2.69
C LEU A 93 -8.49 6.89 3.12
N VAL A 94 -8.26 6.57 4.38
CA VAL A 94 -6.95 6.23 4.94
C VAL A 94 -7.00 4.82 5.52
N LEU A 95 -5.91 4.08 5.39
CA LEU A 95 -5.79 2.75 5.96
C LEU A 95 -4.69 2.72 7.02
N LEU A 96 -4.98 2.15 8.19
CA LEU A 96 -4.00 1.95 9.26
C LEU A 96 -3.80 0.45 9.50
N LEU A 97 -2.56 0.02 9.65
CA LEU A 97 -2.20 -1.37 9.84
C LEU A 97 -1.61 -1.57 11.23
N ASP A 98 -2.40 -2.11 12.15
CA ASP A 98 -1.99 -2.29 13.54
C ASP A 98 -1.28 -3.65 13.73
N GLY A 99 0.05 -3.63 13.59
CA GLY A 99 0.89 -4.79 13.90
C GLY A 99 0.95 -5.86 12.81
N ILE A 100 0.62 -5.54 11.57
CA ILE A 100 0.81 -6.44 10.43
C ILE A 100 2.30 -6.53 10.12
N THR A 101 2.87 -7.72 10.24
CA THR A 101 4.31 -7.97 10.12
C THR A 101 4.71 -8.74 8.87
N ASP A 102 3.79 -9.51 8.30
CA ASP A 102 4.05 -10.27 7.08
C ASP A 102 4.17 -9.34 5.86
N PRO A 103 5.31 -9.37 5.17
CA PRO A 103 5.54 -8.56 3.99
C PRO A 103 4.59 -8.83 2.83
N GLN A 104 4.10 -10.07 2.69
CA GLN A 104 3.19 -10.45 1.61
C GLN A 104 1.81 -9.81 1.84
N ASN A 105 1.32 -9.87 3.08
CA ASN A 105 0.07 -9.21 3.48
C ASN A 105 0.18 -7.69 3.32
N LEU A 106 1.26 -7.07 3.78
CA LEU A 106 1.49 -5.64 3.60
C LEU A 106 1.48 -5.26 2.11
N GLY A 107 2.20 -6.01 1.27
CA GLY A 107 2.23 -5.78 -0.16
C GLY A 107 0.87 -5.89 -0.84
N ALA A 108 0.07 -6.87 -0.43
CA ALA A 108 -1.28 -7.07 -0.96
C ALA A 108 -2.24 -5.96 -0.51
N VAL A 109 -2.16 -5.53 0.76
CA VAL A 109 -2.95 -4.42 1.30
C VAL A 109 -2.62 -3.11 0.58
N VAL A 110 -1.34 -2.77 0.42
CA VAL A 110 -0.92 -1.53 -0.26
C VAL A 110 -1.38 -1.54 -1.72
N ARG A 111 -1.34 -2.71 -2.37
CA ARG A 111 -1.84 -2.85 -3.73
C ARG A 111 -3.35 -2.65 -3.83
N ALA A 112 -4.11 -3.17 -2.88
CA ALA A 112 -5.55 -2.93 -2.80
C ALA A 112 -5.84 -1.45 -2.50
N ALA A 113 -5.10 -0.83 -1.57
CA ALA A 113 -5.23 0.57 -1.23
C ALA A 113 -5.02 1.50 -2.43
N GLU A 114 -4.12 1.15 -3.35
CA GLU A 114 -3.94 1.87 -4.61
C GLU A 114 -5.19 1.76 -5.50
N GLN A 115 -5.74 0.56 -5.69
CA GLN A 115 -6.92 0.34 -6.54
C GLN A 115 -8.15 1.08 -6.01
N PHE A 116 -8.29 1.21 -4.70
CA PHE A 116 -9.38 1.95 -4.05
C PHE A 116 -9.01 3.41 -3.74
N ARG A 117 -7.93 3.94 -4.32
CA ARG A 117 -7.48 5.33 -4.16
C ARG A 117 -7.43 5.78 -2.69
N ALA A 118 -6.90 4.93 -1.81
CA ALA A 118 -6.61 5.36 -0.45
C ALA A 118 -5.57 6.48 -0.48
N LEU A 119 -5.79 7.50 0.35
CA LEU A 119 -4.94 8.67 0.44
C LEU A 119 -3.55 8.32 0.99
N ALA A 120 -3.52 7.41 1.98
CA ALA A 120 -2.29 6.87 2.55
C ALA A 120 -2.54 5.51 3.21
N VAL A 121 -1.47 4.73 3.36
CA VAL A 121 -1.40 3.59 4.26
C VAL A 121 -0.45 3.95 5.41
N ILE A 122 -0.90 3.80 6.65
CA ILE A 122 -0.16 4.15 7.86
C ILE A 122 0.23 2.88 8.59
N VAL A 123 1.49 2.77 8.96
CA VAL A 123 2.05 1.61 9.68
C VAL A 123 2.83 2.06 10.91
N PRO A 124 2.90 1.23 11.97
CA PRO A 124 3.76 1.55 13.09
C PRO A 124 5.24 1.43 12.67
N ARG A 125 6.05 2.39 13.11
CA ARG A 125 7.51 2.31 12.96
C ARG A 125 8.02 1.09 13.73
N ARG A 126 8.63 0.14 13.03
CA ARG A 126 9.23 -1.01 13.68
C ARG A 126 10.45 -0.55 14.52
N ARG A 127 10.41 -0.82 15.80
CA ARG A 127 11.59 -0.78 16.67
C ARG A 127 12.39 -2.07 16.46
N SER A 128 13.09 -2.19 15.33
CA SER A 128 14.08 -3.25 15.17
C SER A 128 15.45 -2.62 15.32
N ALA A 129 16.22 -3.10 16.27
CA ALA A 129 17.64 -2.87 16.31
C ALA A 129 18.24 -3.31 14.98
N GLY A 130 18.65 -2.35 14.10
CA GLY A 130 19.33 -2.62 12.84
C GLY A 130 18.44 -2.89 11.61
N GLY A 131 17.13 -2.67 11.65
CA GLY A 131 16.25 -2.88 10.49
C GLY A 131 16.19 -1.66 9.58
N ASP A 132 16.78 -1.77 8.38
CA ASP A 132 16.71 -0.76 7.32
C ASP A 132 15.28 -0.37 6.97
N ALA A 133 15.00 0.95 6.87
CA ALA A 133 13.80 1.52 6.26
C ALA A 133 13.54 0.99 4.82
N ASN A 134 14.54 0.38 4.21
CA ASN A 134 14.50 -0.28 2.91
C ASN A 134 13.77 -1.65 2.91
N SER A 135 13.43 -2.27 4.05
CA SER A 135 12.80 -3.59 4.06
C SER A 135 11.32 -3.52 3.63
N LEU A 136 10.60 -2.49 4.03
CA LEU A 136 9.20 -2.26 3.63
C LEU A 136 9.06 -1.96 2.13
N SER A 137 10.01 -1.21 1.56
CA SER A 137 10.06 -0.92 0.12
C SER A 137 10.31 -2.15 -0.74
N ARG A 138 11.02 -3.18 -0.21
CA ARG A 138 11.35 -4.41 -0.95
C ARG A 138 10.20 -5.41 -1.01
N THR A 139 9.30 -5.39 -0.06
CA THR A 139 8.27 -6.43 0.09
C THR A 139 6.94 -6.11 -0.58
N SER A 140 6.64 -4.83 -0.79
CA SER A 140 5.38 -4.39 -1.41
C SER A 140 5.37 -4.42 -2.95
N ALA A 141 6.39 -5.06 -3.59
CA ALA A 141 6.42 -5.33 -5.03
C ALA A 141 6.06 -4.13 -5.94
N GLY A 142 6.47 -2.91 -5.57
CA GLY A 142 6.23 -1.71 -6.36
C GLY A 142 4.90 -0.99 -6.09
N ALA A 143 3.98 -1.55 -5.30
CA ALA A 143 2.73 -0.87 -4.95
C ALA A 143 2.96 0.35 -4.04
N VAL A 144 4.05 0.36 -3.26
CA VAL A 144 4.49 1.51 -2.44
C VAL A 144 4.83 2.75 -3.29
N GLU A 145 4.99 2.60 -4.59
CA GLU A 145 5.24 3.73 -5.49
C GLU A 145 3.99 4.57 -5.76
N TRP A 146 2.80 4.00 -5.53
CA TRP A 146 1.52 4.58 -5.90
C TRP A 146 0.72 5.10 -4.73
N VAL A 147 0.87 4.48 -3.55
CA VAL A 147 0.21 4.92 -2.31
C VAL A 147 1.26 5.35 -1.31
N PRO A 148 1.15 6.54 -0.72
CA PRO A 148 2.01 6.97 0.38
C PRO A 148 1.96 5.98 1.54
N LEU A 149 3.13 5.50 1.98
CA LEU A 149 3.27 4.68 3.16
C LEU A 149 3.92 5.52 4.26
N LEU A 150 3.14 5.82 5.30
CA LEU A 150 3.60 6.61 6.43
C LEU A 150 3.96 5.72 7.61
N GLU A 151 5.13 5.94 8.19
CA GLU A 151 5.54 5.31 9.43
C GLU A 151 5.29 6.24 10.61
N VAL A 152 4.49 5.77 11.59
CA VAL A 152 4.18 6.51 12.80
C VAL A 152 4.72 5.80 14.04
N SER A 153 5.04 6.55 15.07
CA SER A 153 5.56 5.99 16.33
C SER A 153 4.47 5.34 17.19
N ASN A 154 3.22 5.80 17.06
CA ASN A 154 2.09 5.36 17.88
C ASN A 154 0.79 5.43 17.07
N ILE A 155 0.18 4.28 16.80
CA ILE A 155 -1.08 4.19 16.06
C ILE A 155 -2.22 4.85 16.83
N ALA A 156 -2.39 4.57 18.14
CA ALA A 156 -3.50 5.11 18.92
C ALA A 156 -3.50 6.66 18.90
N ARG A 157 -2.34 7.28 19.11
CA ARG A 157 -2.22 8.75 18.97
C ARG A 157 -2.54 9.24 17.56
N THR A 158 -2.16 8.48 16.54
CA THR A 158 -2.45 8.82 15.14
C THR A 158 -3.96 8.80 14.87
N LEU A 159 -4.71 7.90 15.53
CA LEU A 159 -6.18 7.90 15.43
C LEU A 159 -6.77 9.20 15.97
N ASP A 160 -6.29 9.70 17.12
CA ASP A 160 -6.75 10.98 17.66
C ASP A 160 -6.47 12.15 16.71
N GLU A 161 -5.28 12.16 16.09
CA GLU A 161 -4.93 13.18 15.11
C GLU A 161 -5.84 13.11 13.85
N LEU A 162 -6.18 11.90 13.37
CA LEU A 162 -7.11 11.72 12.25
C LEU A 162 -8.57 12.12 12.61
N LYS A 163 -9.03 11.84 13.83
CA LYS A 163 -10.33 12.33 14.32
C LYS A 163 -10.41 13.84 14.27
N ASN A 164 -9.35 14.52 14.74
CA ASN A 164 -9.28 15.99 14.70
C ASN A 164 -9.29 16.55 13.27
N MET A 165 -8.92 15.74 12.26
CA MET A 165 -9.01 16.07 10.84
C MET A 165 -10.38 15.70 10.23
N GLY A 166 -11.32 15.16 11.01
CA GLY A 166 -12.68 14.82 10.59
C GLY A 166 -12.86 13.39 10.08
N PHE A 167 -11.91 12.50 10.28
CA PHE A 167 -12.08 11.09 9.93
C PHE A 167 -12.92 10.33 10.97
N TRP A 168 -13.85 9.52 10.49
CA TRP A 168 -14.46 8.44 11.25
C TRP A 168 -13.55 7.22 11.26
N ILE A 169 -13.22 6.71 12.44
CA ILE A 169 -12.25 5.63 12.64
C ILE A 169 -12.99 4.31 12.85
N TRP A 170 -12.85 3.40 11.90
CA TRP A 170 -13.48 2.09 11.95
C TRP A 170 -12.46 0.97 12.09
N GLY A 171 -12.52 0.23 13.21
CA GLY A 171 -11.66 -0.91 13.47
C GLY A 171 -12.25 -2.20 12.91
N SER A 172 -11.45 -2.99 12.16
CA SER A 172 -11.88 -4.32 11.71
C SER A 172 -11.76 -5.34 12.83
N ASP A 173 -12.90 -5.94 13.23
CA ASP A 173 -12.99 -6.93 14.31
C ASP A 173 -14.11 -7.91 14.01
N THR A 174 -13.95 -9.20 14.39
CA THR A 174 -14.98 -10.23 14.17
C THR A 174 -16.23 -10.04 15.02
N GLU A 175 -16.11 -9.32 16.14
CA GLU A 175 -17.21 -8.99 17.05
C GLU A 175 -17.87 -7.63 16.74
N GLY A 176 -17.43 -6.94 15.70
CA GLY A 176 -17.97 -5.63 15.31
C GLY A 176 -19.37 -5.68 14.72
N THR A 177 -19.95 -4.52 14.48
CA THR A 177 -21.22 -4.36 13.76
C THR A 177 -21.05 -4.80 12.31
N ASN A 178 -22.06 -5.41 11.71
CA ASN A 178 -22.02 -5.81 10.31
C ASN A 178 -21.77 -4.58 9.41
N VAL A 179 -20.76 -4.64 8.57
CA VAL A 179 -20.35 -3.53 7.70
C VAL A 179 -21.49 -3.00 6.82
N ARG A 180 -22.49 -3.81 6.53
CA ARG A 180 -23.67 -3.42 5.74
C ARG A 180 -24.62 -2.49 6.50
N GLU A 181 -24.51 -2.44 7.82
CA GLU A 181 -25.38 -1.66 8.73
C GLU A 181 -24.70 -0.32 9.14
N ILE A 182 -23.48 -0.08 8.67
CA ILE A 182 -22.68 1.09 9.03
C ILE A 182 -22.69 2.09 7.87
N ASP A 183 -22.86 3.37 8.18
CA ASP A 183 -22.65 4.45 7.22
C ASP A 183 -21.14 4.73 7.10
N LEU A 184 -20.59 4.44 5.92
CA LEU A 184 -19.18 4.61 5.58
C LEU A 184 -18.96 5.74 4.56
N LYS A 185 -19.84 6.74 4.57
CA LYS A 185 -19.71 7.96 3.77
C LYS A 185 -18.74 8.96 4.43
N GLY A 186 -18.30 9.93 3.65
CA GLY A 186 -17.38 10.95 4.13
C GLY A 186 -15.94 10.45 4.31
N GLN A 187 -15.25 11.01 5.26
CA GLN A 187 -13.84 10.73 5.52
C GLN A 187 -13.72 9.50 6.41
N ILE A 188 -13.13 8.43 5.91
CA ILE A 188 -13.04 7.14 6.60
C ILE A 188 -11.58 6.75 6.82
N ALA A 189 -11.25 6.34 8.04
CA ALA A 189 -10.02 5.65 8.39
C ALA A 189 -10.34 4.21 8.82
N LEU A 190 -9.88 3.24 8.04
CA LEU A 190 -10.00 1.81 8.34
C LEU A 190 -8.77 1.32 9.10
N VAL A 191 -8.97 0.67 10.23
CA VAL A 191 -7.88 0.10 11.04
C VAL A 191 -7.93 -1.43 10.95
N MET A 192 -6.87 -2.01 10.42
CA MET A 192 -6.73 -3.46 10.23
C MET A 192 -5.80 -4.03 11.29
N GLY A 193 -6.27 -5.01 12.04
CA GLY A 193 -5.51 -5.70 13.07
C GLY A 193 -4.68 -6.87 12.55
N ARG A 194 -3.96 -7.52 13.47
CA ARG A 194 -3.17 -8.73 13.22
C ARG A 194 -4.06 -9.94 12.96
N GLU A 195 -3.61 -10.84 12.11
CA GLU A 195 -4.25 -12.13 11.93
C GLU A 195 -4.32 -12.89 13.27
N GLY A 196 -5.48 -13.42 13.59
CA GLY A 196 -5.75 -14.22 14.80
C GLY A 196 -5.77 -13.46 16.13
N ARG A 197 -5.19 -12.24 16.19
CA ARG A 197 -5.13 -11.45 17.45
C ARG A 197 -5.91 -10.14 17.38
N GLY A 198 -6.34 -9.72 16.19
CA GLY A 198 -7.06 -8.48 15.99
C GLY A 198 -6.26 -7.22 16.34
N LEU A 199 -6.97 -6.18 16.70
CA LEU A 199 -6.43 -4.88 17.08
C LEU A 199 -5.80 -4.91 18.48
N HIS A 200 -4.74 -4.12 18.72
CA HIS A 200 -4.27 -3.87 20.07
C HIS A 200 -5.35 -3.14 20.87
N ARG A 201 -5.41 -3.42 22.20
CA ARG A 201 -6.46 -2.89 23.09
C ARG A 201 -6.64 -1.37 22.99
N LEU A 202 -5.55 -0.59 23.09
CA LEU A 202 -5.61 0.87 22.99
C LEU A 202 -6.04 1.36 21.61
N VAL A 203 -5.71 0.65 20.54
CA VAL A 203 -6.14 0.99 19.18
C VAL A 203 -7.64 0.72 19.05
N LYS A 204 -8.12 -0.41 19.56
CA LYS A 204 -9.53 -0.80 19.57
C LYS A 204 -10.39 0.23 20.35
N GLU A 205 -9.93 0.64 21.53
CA GLU A 205 -10.57 1.65 22.38
C GLU A 205 -10.65 3.05 21.73
N ASN A 206 -9.69 3.36 20.85
CA ASN A 206 -9.64 4.64 20.14
C ASN A 206 -10.40 4.62 18.78
N CYS A 207 -11.01 3.53 18.37
CA CYS A 207 -11.91 3.52 17.22
C CYS A 207 -13.26 4.14 17.59
N ASP A 208 -13.96 4.77 16.65
CA ASP A 208 -15.33 5.26 16.84
C ASP A 208 -16.32 4.11 16.82
N GLY A 209 -15.95 3.01 16.16
CA GLY A 209 -16.68 1.78 16.17
C GLY A 209 -15.89 0.63 15.58
N LEU A 210 -16.43 -0.58 15.74
CA LEU A 210 -15.87 -1.80 15.19
C LEU A 210 -16.80 -2.35 14.14
N LEU A 211 -16.23 -2.80 13.03
CA LEU A 211 -16.98 -3.40 11.94
C LEU A 211 -16.49 -4.81 11.62
N ARG A 212 -17.41 -5.65 11.22
CA ARG A 212 -17.12 -7.01 10.76
C ARG A 212 -17.62 -7.26 9.34
N ILE A 213 -16.92 -8.11 8.64
CA ILE A 213 -17.34 -8.66 7.37
C ILE A 213 -18.20 -9.91 7.68
N PRO A 214 -19.46 -9.99 7.22
CA PRO A 214 -20.28 -11.18 7.44
C PRO A 214 -19.73 -12.34 6.61
N VAL A 215 -19.17 -13.33 7.28
CA VAL A 215 -18.66 -14.57 6.68
C VAL A 215 -19.58 -15.74 6.99
N ARG A 216 -19.60 -16.78 6.14
CA ARG A 216 -20.42 -17.99 6.31
C ARG A 216 -19.55 -19.26 6.39
N GLY A 217 -18.25 -19.12 6.39
CA GLY A 217 -17.28 -20.22 6.45
C GLY A 217 -17.11 -20.76 7.88
N ARG A 218 -16.27 -21.80 8.00
CA ARG A 218 -15.93 -22.41 9.29
C ARG A 218 -14.68 -21.77 9.94
N LEU A 219 -13.97 -20.92 9.22
CA LEU A 219 -12.81 -20.20 9.74
C LEU A 219 -13.28 -18.90 10.41
N ASP A 220 -12.65 -18.56 11.52
CA ASP A 220 -13.03 -17.42 12.36
C ASP A 220 -12.70 -16.06 11.75
N SER A 221 -11.80 -16.01 10.78
CA SER A 221 -11.35 -14.77 10.16
C SER A 221 -10.89 -14.92 8.71
N LEU A 222 -10.93 -13.83 7.98
CA LEU A 222 -10.32 -13.71 6.65
C LEU A 222 -8.85 -13.30 6.80
N ASN A 223 -8.05 -13.65 5.78
CA ASN A 223 -6.74 -13.04 5.61
C ASN A 223 -6.87 -11.52 5.61
N VAL A 224 -5.96 -10.80 6.27
CA VAL A 224 -6.03 -9.36 6.49
C VAL A 224 -6.05 -8.55 5.18
N ALA A 225 -5.33 -8.98 4.16
CA ALA A 225 -5.33 -8.29 2.86
C ALA A 225 -6.68 -8.47 2.13
N THR A 226 -7.29 -9.66 2.25
CA THR A 226 -8.63 -9.93 1.73
C THR A 226 -9.67 -9.07 2.45
N ALA A 227 -9.61 -9.04 3.79
CA ALA A 227 -10.52 -8.21 4.59
C ALA A 227 -10.38 -6.73 4.25
N ALA A 228 -9.16 -6.22 4.16
CA ALA A 228 -8.90 -4.83 3.79
C ALA A 228 -9.47 -4.49 2.40
N GLY A 229 -9.31 -5.38 1.42
CA GLY A 229 -9.88 -5.20 0.08
C GLY A 229 -11.40 -5.11 0.08
N ILE A 230 -12.08 -6.01 0.81
CA ILE A 230 -13.53 -6.02 0.93
C ILE A 230 -14.04 -4.74 1.63
N LEU A 231 -13.40 -4.34 2.71
CA LEU A 231 -13.80 -3.14 3.45
C LEU A 231 -13.59 -1.85 2.64
N MET A 232 -12.46 -1.72 1.96
CA MET A 232 -12.21 -0.58 1.07
C MET A 232 -13.19 -0.54 -0.10
N TYR A 233 -13.56 -1.69 -0.67
CA TYR A 233 -14.60 -1.77 -1.69
C TYR A 233 -15.94 -1.27 -1.16
N GLU A 234 -16.35 -1.71 0.04
CA GLU A 234 -17.61 -1.30 0.64
C GLU A 234 -17.64 0.21 0.95
N VAL A 235 -16.55 0.77 1.47
CA VAL A 235 -16.41 2.22 1.64
C VAL A 235 -16.61 2.94 0.31
N ARG A 236 -15.93 2.52 -0.75
CA ARG A 236 -16.06 3.18 -2.07
C ARG A 236 -17.43 3.00 -2.68
N ARG A 237 -18.03 1.82 -2.54
CA ARG A 237 -19.41 1.58 -3.00
C ARG A 237 -20.41 2.55 -2.37
N GLN A 238 -20.31 2.79 -1.07
CA GLN A 238 -21.20 3.72 -0.38
C GLN A 238 -20.91 5.18 -0.77
N GLN A 239 -19.65 5.56 -0.88
CA GLN A 239 -19.22 6.90 -1.27
C GLN A 239 -19.62 7.26 -2.71
N GLU A 240 -19.52 6.31 -3.66
CA GLU A 240 -19.87 6.52 -5.08
C GLU A 240 -21.38 6.61 -5.30
N MET A 241 -22.17 5.80 -4.61
CA MET A 241 -23.63 5.86 -4.69
C MET A 241 -24.19 7.22 -4.23
N TYR A 242 -23.49 7.90 -3.32
CA TYR A 242 -23.92 9.20 -2.80
C TYR A 242 -23.50 10.37 -3.70
N ALA A 243 -22.38 10.24 -4.42
CA ALA A 243 -21.93 11.27 -5.37
C ALA A 243 -22.82 11.36 -6.64
N SER A 244 -23.68 10.35 -6.87
CA SER A 244 -24.57 10.25 -8.04
C SER A 244 -26.03 10.64 -7.71
N SER A 245 -26.29 11.06 -6.47
CA SER A 245 -27.59 11.53 -5.96
C SER A 245 -27.57 13.03 -5.75
#